data_35b020b024aca6a9d77aa66eab5b8d87
#
_entry.id   35b020b024aca6a9d77aa66eab5b8d87
#
_cell.length_a   1.000
_cell.length_b   1.000
_cell.length_c   1.000
_cell.angle_alpha   90.00
_cell.angle_beta   90.00
_cell.angle_gamma   90.00
#
_symmetry.space_group_name_H-M   'P 1'
#
loop_
_entity.id
_entity.type
_entity.pdbx_description
1 polymer ?
#
loop_
_entity_poly.entity_id
_entity_poly.type
_entity_poly.pdbx_seq_one_letter_code
_entity_poly.pdbx_strand_id
1 'polypeptide(L)'
;MSEQNPTKVQARLVIDFGNSETRVAVLVNGKASPVTILPNAFAAIGDDYVIPDQYVAEEINGKPNELRSIILRAPQGLAAGEPTHLYAAGPLADREFGMSATRPSSAIATKAHSETTLWSFHYALYIGRELVAKLLRKKADSIEVTWDVTLLAPPSETGKGDTFKKIFTLAKSVEIVAPERTSIPIKVGDVSVLAEGLAGFIATVFTPAMGTVADYADSVNEPIIVLDLGAGTADVTFIKNLNPITSASASYPVGGNTIASLVAKYVHQEYGRSLSREAATEAVLTGTIRSGAKRKDVSRQVNAARNEVAGTITANLRGTFEANRFAPDEFAYLLVIGGGAIKTEQTDATPGKAEEMEPIAESVVRQVRSFAPDIELLPVKDGINLRTLNIEGAMNFARFAEKNAKK
;
A
#
# COMPACT_ATOMS: atom_id res chain seq x y z
N MET A 1 -19.18 9.88 38.73
CA MET A 1 -18.42 8.81 38.06
C MET A 1 -16.96 9.21 38.17
N SER A 2 -16.11 8.41 38.85
CA SER A 2 -14.67 8.70 38.93
C SER A 2 -14.09 8.54 37.52
N GLU A 3 -13.54 9.60 36.92
CA GLU A 3 -12.74 9.51 35.70
C GLU A 3 -11.57 8.56 35.98
N GLN A 4 -11.66 7.33 35.47
CA GLN A 4 -10.52 6.43 35.53
C GLN A 4 -9.45 6.97 34.57
N ASN A 5 -8.26 7.25 35.08
CA ASN A 5 -7.13 7.64 34.22
C ASN A 5 -6.92 6.60 33.12
N PRO A 6 -6.74 7.02 31.88
CA PRO A 6 -6.56 6.10 30.75
C PRO A 6 -5.32 5.21 30.98
N THR A 7 -5.44 3.96 30.57
CA THR A 7 -4.31 3.02 30.62
C THR A 7 -3.26 3.44 29.61
N LYS A 8 -2.04 3.74 30.05
CA LYS A 8 -0.91 4.04 29.17
C LYS A 8 -0.39 2.78 28.50
N VAL A 9 -0.22 2.82 27.19
CA VAL A 9 0.17 1.69 26.35
C VAL A 9 1.30 2.13 25.41
N GLN A 10 2.37 1.34 25.34
CA GLN A 10 3.35 1.45 24.25
C GLN A 10 2.95 0.49 23.15
N ALA A 11 2.83 0.97 21.93
CA ALA A 11 2.51 0.16 20.77
C ALA A 11 3.32 0.60 19.55
N ARG A 12 3.55 -0.31 18.62
CA ARG A 12 4.14 0.01 17.32
C ARG A 12 3.04 0.08 16.27
N LEU A 13 3.03 1.17 15.54
CA LEU A 13 2.16 1.41 14.40
C LEU A 13 2.96 1.15 13.13
N VAL A 14 2.56 0.17 12.33
CA VAL A 14 3.16 -0.13 11.04
C VAL A 14 2.25 0.39 9.96
N ILE A 15 2.79 1.22 9.07
CA ILE A 15 2.01 1.95 8.07
C ILE A 15 2.67 1.84 6.69
N ASP A 16 1.82 1.59 5.69
CA ASP A 16 2.16 1.72 4.28
C ASP A 16 1.22 2.75 3.64
N PHE A 17 1.73 3.92 3.31
CA PHE A 17 0.99 4.99 2.64
C PHE A 17 1.09 4.84 1.11
N GLY A 18 0.23 4.02 0.54
CA GLY A 18 0.13 3.94 -0.92
C GLY A 18 -0.69 5.08 -1.53
N ASN A 19 -0.59 5.25 -2.86
CA ASN A 19 -1.31 6.30 -3.59
C ASN A 19 -2.85 6.13 -3.58
N SER A 20 -3.34 4.91 -3.51
CA SER A 20 -4.79 4.62 -3.49
C SER A 20 -5.27 4.10 -2.14
N GLU A 21 -4.40 3.48 -1.37
CA GLU A 21 -4.74 2.79 -0.13
C GLU A 21 -3.67 3.03 0.93
N THR A 22 -4.11 3.19 2.16
CA THR A 22 -3.25 3.10 3.34
C THR A 22 -3.46 1.74 3.98
N ARG A 23 -2.38 1.07 4.32
CA ARG A 23 -2.40 -0.19 5.08
C ARG A 23 -1.86 0.06 6.46
N VAL A 24 -2.59 -0.44 7.46
CA VAL A 24 -2.30 -0.20 8.87
C VAL A 24 -2.30 -1.52 9.62
N ALA A 25 -1.28 -1.73 10.43
CA ALA A 25 -1.23 -2.81 11.40
C ALA A 25 -0.60 -2.31 12.70
N VAL A 26 -0.88 -2.98 13.81
CA VAL A 26 -0.29 -2.63 15.11
C VAL A 26 0.36 -3.83 15.77
N LEU A 27 1.41 -3.55 16.52
CA LEU A 27 2.08 -4.51 17.39
C LEU A 27 2.05 -3.98 18.82
N VAL A 28 1.48 -4.77 19.74
CA VAL A 28 1.40 -4.42 21.16
C VAL A 28 1.61 -5.66 22.02
N ASN A 29 2.52 -5.59 22.97
CA ASN A 29 2.87 -6.71 23.86
C ASN A 29 3.20 -8.01 23.09
N GLY A 30 3.88 -7.92 21.95
CA GLY A 30 4.22 -9.04 21.07
C GLY A 30 3.05 -9.61 20.24
N LYS A 31 1.83 -9.06 20.38
CA LYS A 31 0.65 -9.44 19.59
C LYS A 31 0.48 -8.47 18.43
N ALA A 32 0.20 -9.01 17.25
CA ALA A 32 -0.07 -8.22 16.06
C ALA A 32 -1.56 -8.22 15.71
N SER A 33 -2.06 -7.10 15.20
CA SER A 33 -3.37 -7.04 14.57
C SER A 33 -3.33 -7.67 13.16
N PRO A 34 -4.48 -8.02 12.59
CA PRO A 34 -4.62 -8.15 11.14
C PRO A 34 -4.26 -6.82 10.45
N VAL A 35 -3.86 -6.90 9.18
CA VAL A 35 -3.69 -5.72 8.34
C VAL A 35 -5.06 -5.15 8.00
N THR A 36 -5.23 -3.85 8.22
CA THR A 36 -6.41 -3.09 7.78
C THR A 36 -6.04 -2.29 6.55
N ILE A 37 -6.82 -2.43 5.48
CA ILE A 37 -6.65 -1.69 4.22
C ILE A 37 -7.74 -0.63 4.15
N LEU A 38 -7.35 0.61 3.89
CA LEU A 38 -8.23 1.77 3.86
C LEU A 38 -8.01 2.56 2.58
N PRO A 39 -9.06 3.08 1.92
CA PRO A 39 -8.88 4.06 0.86
C PRO A 39 -8.09 5.27 1.36
N ASN A 40 -7.03 5.63 0.65
CA ASN A 40 -6.21 6.80 0.97
C ASN A 40 -6.74 8.01 0.21
N ALA A 41 -7.94 8.45 0.61
CA ALA A 41 -8.69 9.53 0.00
C ALA A 41 -9.19 10.50 1.06
N PHE A 42 -9.10 11.79 0.77
CA PHE A 42 -9.51 12.89 1.64
C PHE A 42 -10.29 13.91 0.85
N ALA A 43 -11.40 14.39 1.39
CA ALA A 43 -12.19 15.46 0.77
C ALA A 43 -12.47 16.56 1.79
N ALA A 44 -12.10 17.80 1.47
CA ALA A 44 -12.48 18.95 2.28
C ALA A 44 -14.00 19.09 2.29
N ILE A 45 -14.58 19.30 3.47
CA ILE A 45 -16.02 19.45 3.67
C ILE A 45 -16.33 20.68 4.53
N GLY A 46 -17.55 21.19 4.39
CA GLY A 46 -18.04 22.27 5.26
C GLY A 46 -18.40 21.79 6.66
N ASP A 47 -18.49 22.73 7.61
CA ASP A 47 -18.88 22.41 8.99
C ASP A 47 -20.34 21.93 9.12
N ASP A 48 -21.16 22.15 8.10
CA ASP A 48 -22.56 21.74 7.97
C ASP A 48 -22.75 20.39 7.24
N TYR A 49 -21.68 19.74 6.84
CA TYR A 49 -21.76 18.47 6.11
C TYR A 49 -22.36 17.36 6.99
N VAL A 50 -23.45 16.77 6.52
CA VAL A 50 -24.12 15.65 7.17
C VAL A 50 -23.60 14.34 6.58
N ILE A 51 -22.99 13.50 7.43
CA ILE A 51 -22.49 12.21 6.99
C ILE A 51 -23.66 11.23 6.84
N PRO A 52 -23.79 10.55 5.70
CA PRO A 52 -24.78 9.48 5.56
C PRO A 52 -24.52 8.32 6.54
N ASP A 53 -25.58 7.80 7.17
CA ASP A 53 -25.51 6.77 8.21
C ASP A 53 -24.68 5.54 7.82
N GLN A 54 -24.72 5.16 6.55
CA GLN A 54 -23.95 4.03 6.03
C GLN A 54 -22.43 4.15 6.21
N TYR A 55 -21.90 5.37 6.40
CA TYR A 55 -20.47 5.60 6.59
C TYR A 55 -20.05 5.73 8.05
N VAL A 56 -21.00 5.80 8.99
CA VAL A 56 -20.71 5.94 10.41
C VAL A 56 -21.12 4.75 11.26
N ALA A 57 -22.07 3.92 10.80
CA ALA A 57 -22.47 2.72 11.48
C ALA A 57 -21.30 1.78 11.72
N GLU A 58 -21.24 1.14 12.89
CA GLU A 58 -20.21 0.12 13.19
C GLU A 58 -20.44 -1.18 12.44
N GLU A 59 -21.70 -1.54 12.27
CA GLU A 59 -22.14 -2.76 11.59
C GLU A 59 -23.23 -2.46 10.57
N ILE A 60 -23.24 -3.19 9.48
CA ILE A 60 -24.30 -3.22 8.48
C ILE A 60 -24.74 -4.68 8.32
N ASN A 61 -26.02 -4.96 8.55
CA ASN A 61 -26.60 -6.32 8.48
C ASN A 61 -25.85 -7.34 9.35
N GLY A 62 -25.40 -6.94 10.55
CA GLY A 62 -24.68 -7.80 11.50
C GLY A 62 -23.24 -8.15 11.09
N LYS A 63 -22.67 -7.42 10.15
CA LYS A 63 -21.27 -7.55 9.77
C LYS A 63 -20.53 -6.22 10.00
N PRO A 64 -19.23 -6.26 10.31
CA PRO A 64 -18.42 -5.05 10.40
C PRO A 64 -18.57 -4.19 9.15
N ASN A 65 -18.76 -2.89 9.35
CA ASN A 65 -18.97 -1.95 8.25
C ASN A 65 -17.66 -1.62 7.55
N GLU A 66 -17.45 -2.18 6.36
CA GLU A 66 -16.30 -1.89 5.51
C GLU A 66 -16.31 -0.45 4.93
N LEU A 67 -17.45 0.23 4.99
CA LEU A 67 -17.61 1.62 4.55
C LEU A 67 -17.35 2.61 5.67
N ARG A 68 -17.04 2.14 6.88
CA ARG A 68 -16.83 3.02 8.03
C ARG A 68 -15.74 4.04 7.72
N SER A 69 -16.12 5.30 7.83
CA SER A 69 -15.32 6.46 7.47
C SER A 69 -15.23 7.40 8.65
N ILE A 70 -14.30 8.33 8.59
CA ILE A 70 -14.18 9.35 9.63
C ILE A 70 -14.22 10.75 9.02
N ILE A 71 -14.65 11.71 9.84
CA ILE A 71 -14.32 13.12 9.62
C ILE A 71 -13.25 13.50 10.63
N LEU A 72 -12.15 14.01 10.11
CA LEU A 72 -11.04 14.50 10.92
C LEU A 72 -10.80 15.98 10.66
N ARG A 73 -10.34 16.69 11.69
CA ARG A 73 -9.84 18.05 11.56
C ARG A 73 -8.32 18.02 11.43
N ALA A 74 -7.80 18.52 10.34
CA ALA A 74 -6.37 18.52 10.06
C ALA A 74 -5.89 19.86 9.48
N PRO A 75 -4.59 20.20 9.64
CA PRO A 75 -4.02 21.39 9.02
C PRO A 75 -3.98 21.26 7.50
N GLN A 76 -4.08 22.41 6.81
CA GLN A 76 -3.99 22.51 5.36
C GLN A 76 -2.56 22.41 4.81
N GLY A 77 -1.55 22.47 5.66
CA GLY A 77 -0.16 22.44 5.25
C GLY A 77 0.74 21.81 6.29
N LEU A 78 2.04 21.82 6.02
CA LEU A 78 3.07 21.23 6.88
C LEU A 78 3.81 22.29 7.72
N ALA A 79 3.28 23.51 7.84
CA ALA A 79 3.83 24.54 8.71
C ALA A 79 3.08 24.61 10.07
N ALA A 80 3.78 25.04 11.11
CA ALA A 80 3.15 25.25 12.40
C ALA A 80 2.19 26.45 12.32
N GLY A 81 0.95 26.29 12.83
CA GLY A 81 -0.06 27.35 12.84
C GLY A 81 -0.91 27.45 11.59
N GLU A 82 -0.77 26.55 10.65
CA GLU A 82 -1.67 26.45 9.49
C GLU A 82 -3.14 26.30 9.92
N PRO A 83 -4.09 26.91 9.16
CA PRO A 83 -5.51 26.73 9.42
C PRO A 83 -5.91 25.27 9.32
N THR A 84 -6.85 24.85 10.16
CA THR A 84 -7.39 23.49 10.12
C THR A 84 -8.72 23.45 9.42
N HIS A 85 -8.96 22.41 8.63
CA HIS A 85 -10.21 22.15 7.95
C HIS A 85 -10.75 20.77 8.30
N LEU A 86 -12.04 20.56 8.02
CA LEU A 86 -12.66 19.25 8.10
C LEU A 86 -12.41 18.46 6.83
N TYR A 87 -12.00 17.22 6.99
CA TYR A 87 -11.81 16.29 5.90
C TYR A 87 -12.60 15.02 6.16
N ALA A 88 -13.45 14.64 5.20
CA ALA A 88 -13.89 13.27 5.09
C ALA A 88 -12.69 12.41 4.69
N ALA A 89 -12.52 11.25 5.31
CA ALA A 89 -11.42 10.32 5.04
C ALA A 89 -11.92 8.88 4.82
N GLY A 90 -11.24 8.15 3.95
CA GLY A 90 -11.54 6.75 3.66
C GLY A 90 -12.68 6.55 2.66
N PRO A 91 -13.55 5.52 2.84
CA PRO A 91 -14.58 5.17 1.87
C PRO A 91 -15.56 6.29 1.52
N LEU A 92 -15.91 7.16 2.47
CA LEU A 92 -16.76 8.34 2.21
C LEU A 92 -16.10 9.26 1.19
N ALA A 93 -14.83 9.65 1.43
CA ALA A 93 -14.10 10.49 0.51
C ALA A 93 -13.93 9.85 -0.87
N ASP A 94 -13.62 8.55 -0.89
CA ASP A 94 -13.40 7.81 -2.13
C ASP A 94 -14.66 7.69 -2.99
N ARG A 95 -15.81 7.40 -2.38
CA ARG A 95 -17.06 7.11 -3.10
C ARG A 95 -17.90 8.34 -3.42
N GLU A 96 -18.09 9.22 -2.45
CA GLU A 96 -18.98 10.39 -2.64
C GLU A 96 -18.26 11.54 -3.37
N PHE A 97 -16.94 11.68 -3.17
CA PHE A 97 -16.18 12.75 -3.80
C PHE A 97 -15.36 12.28 -5.01
N GLY A 98 -15.13 10.98 -5.13
CA GLY A 98 -14.54 10.37 -6.33
C GLY A 98 -13.28 11.06 -6.83
N MET A 99 -13.34 11.68 -8.01
CA MET A 99 -12.21 12.38 -8.63
C MET A 99 -11.83 13.70 -7.94
N SER A 100 -12.74 14.32 -7.18
CA SER A 100 -12.45 15.55 -6.41
C SER A 100 -11.76 15.27 -5.07
N ALA A 101 -11.72 14.01 -4.63
CA ALA A 101 -10.97 13.65 -3.44
C ALA A 101 -9.46 13.78 -3.67
N THR A 102 -8.78 14.39 -2.71
CA THR A 102 -7.32 14.46 -2.68
C THR A 102 -6.75 13.12 -2.30
N ARG A 103 -5.74 12.67 -3.05
CA ARG A 103 -4.99 11.43 -2.78
C ARG A 103 -3.50 11.71 -2.78
N PRO A 104 -2.69 10.95 -2.04
CA PRO A 104 -1.24 11.02 -2.18
C PRO A 104 -0.84 10.77 -3.64
N SER A 105 0.15 11.52 -4.10
CA SER A 105 0.71 11.36 -5.42
C SER A 105 2.23 11.46 -5.34
N SER A 106 2.89 10.35 -5.54
CA SER A 106 4.36 10.29 -5.62
C SER A 106 4.92 11.03 -6.83
N ALA A 107 4.09 11.34 -7.83
CA ALA A 107 4.49 12.15 -8.98
C ALA A 107 4.62 13.65 -8.66
N ILE A 108 3.99 14.13 -7.58
CA ILE A 108 3.93 15.55 -7.24
C ILE A 108 4.88 15.90 -6.10
N ALA A 109 4.94 15.05 -5.07
CA ALA A 109 5.80 15.28 -3.90
C ALA A 109 6.24 13.96 -3.28
N THR A 110 7.41 13.96 -2.63
CA THR A 110 7.82 12.83 -1.80
C THR A 110 6.89 12.70 -0.60
N LYS A 111 6.75 11.48 -0.06
CA LYS A 111 5.91 11.23 1.15
C LYS A 111 6.32 12.16 2.29
N ALA A 112 7.63 12.40 2.48
CA ALA A 112 8.17 13.26 3.53
C ALA A 112 7.87 14.78 3.34
N HIS A 113 7.23 15.19 2.26
CA HIS A 113 6.91 16.59 1.97
C HIS A 113 5.44 16.76 1.49
N SER A 114 4.58 15.82 1.84
CA SER A 114 3.16 15.82 1.46
C SER A 114 2.25 15.98 2.68
N GLU A 115 1.34 16.95 2.61
CA GLU A 115 0.27 17.11 3.62
C GLU A 115 -0.64 15.89 3.70
N THR A 116 -0.85 15.20 2.58
CA THR A 116 -1.63 13.95 2.56
C THR A 116 -0.97 12.85 3.41
N THR A 117 0.35 12.86 3.58
CA THR A 117 1.04 11.95 4.49
C THR A 117 0.67 12.25 5.96
N LEU A 118 0.54 13.51 6.34
CA LEU A 118 0.06 13.89 7.67
C LEU A 118 -1.39 13.46 7.89
N TRP A 119 -2.27 13.69 6.91
CA TRP A 119 -3.67 13.28 7.01
C TRP A 119 -3.81 11.76 7.07
N SER A 120 -3.05 11.02 6.26
CA SER A 120 -3.00 9.57 6.29
C SER A 120 -2.48 9.05 7.65
N PHE A 121 -1.50 9.74 8.24
CA PHE A 121 -1.01 9.41 9.58
C PHE A 121 -2.09 9.64 10.66
N HIS A 122 -2.80 10.76 10.59
CA HIS A 122 -3.92 11.03 11.52
C HIS A 122 -5.01 9.95 11.41
N TYR A 123 -5.33 9.55 10.17
CA TYR A 123 -6.28 8.46 9.93
C TYR A 123 -5.75 7.13 10.48
N ALA A 124 -4.48 6.81 10.24
CA ALA A 124 -3.84 5.61 10.76
C ALA A 124 -3.77 5.58 12.29
N LEU A 125 -3.60 6.73 12.97
CA LEU A 125 -3.63 6.80 14.43
C LEU A 125 -5.00 6.43 15.00
N TYR A 126 -6.08 6.91 14.38
CA TYR A 126 -7.44 6.54 14.78
C TYR A 126 -7.64 5.03 14.66
N ILE A 127 -7.38 4.47 13.49
CA ILE A 127 -7.51 3.02 13.24
C ILE A 127 -6.57 2.22 14.15
N GLY A 128 -5.32 2.65 14.29
CA GLY A 128 -4.34 2.00 15.16
C GLY A 128 -4.82 1.93 16.61
N ARG A 129 -5.41 3.01 17.14
CA ARG A 129 -5.98 3.04 18.50
C ARG A 129 -7.10 2.02 18.66
N GLU A 130 -8.01 1.91 17.68
CA GLU A 130 -9.08 0.91 17.67
C GLU A 130 -8.50 -0.53 17.64
N LEU A 131 -7.47 -0.77 16.82
CA LEU A 131 -6.80 -2.08 16.75
C LEU A 131 -6.11 -2.44 18.07
N VAL A 132 -5.43 -1.48 18.73
CA VAL A 132 -4.81 -1.70 20.04
C VAL A 132 -5.88 -2.02 21.09
N ALA A 133 -6.96 -1.25 21.12
CA ALA A 133 -8.07 -1.46 22.04
C ALA A 133 -8.65 -2.86 21.90
N LYS A 134 -8.89 -3.29 20.65
CA LYS A 134 -9.38 -4.64 20.33
C LYS A 134 -8.42 -5.74 20.79
N LEU A 135 -7.11 -5.60 20.53
CA LEU A 135 -6.10 -6.56 20.98
C LEU A 135 -6.01 -6.67 22.50
N LEU A 136 -6.19 -5.56 23.20
CA LEU A 136 -6.16 -5.48 24.66
C LEU A 136 -7.52 -5.79 25.31
N ARG A 137 -8.58 -5.96 24.52
CA ARG A 137 -9.98 -6.12 24.98
C ARG A 137 -10.42 -4.96 25.89
N LYS A 138 -10.10 -3.74 25.48
CA LYS A 138 -10.44 -2.49 26.15
C LYS A 138 -11.25 -1.59 25.22
N LYS A 139 -11.89 -0.55 25.80
CA LYS A 139 -12.47 0.52 24.99
C LYS A 139 -11.37 1.46 24.52
N ALA A 140 -11.50 2.01 23.32
CA ALA A 140 -10.50 2.89 22.72
C ALA A 140 -10.31 4.20 23.54
N ASP A 141 -11.36 4.72 24.14
CA ASP A 141 -11.34 5.92 25.02
C ASP A 141 -10.65 5.68 26.36
N SER A 142 -10.52 4.42 26.78
CA SER A 142 -9.87 4.03 28.04
C SER A 142 -8.36 3.81 27.91
N ILE A 143 -7.77 4.01 26.74
CA ILE A 143 -6.34 3.85 26.51
C ILE A 143 -5.70 5.13 25.96
N GLU A 144 -4.46 5.38 26.38
CA GLU A 144 -3.57 6.40 25.86
C GLU A 144 -2.34 5.71 25.29
N VAL A 145 -2.11 5.87 23.98
CA VAL A 145 -1.05 5.12 23.28
C VAL A 145 0.13 6.03 22.98
N THR A 146 1.33 5.57 23.31
CA THR A 146 2.59 6.10 22.78
C THR A 146 3.01 5.22 21.61
N TRP A 147 3.26 5.82 20.46
CA TRP A 147 3.50 5.13 19.23
C TRP A 147 4.98 5.11 18.82
N ASP A 148 5.56 3.93 18.68
CA ASP A 148 6.69 3.77 17.80
C ASP A 148 6.14 3.50 16.39
N VAL A 149 6.66 4.19 15.39
CA VAL A 149 6.15 4.09 14.01
C VAL A 149 7.17 3.38 13.13
N THR A 150 6.72 2.37 12.40
CA THR A 150 7.45 1.80 11.27
C THR A 150 6.71 2.19 10.00
N LEU A 151 7.34 3.06 9.21
CA LEU A 151 6.78 3.56 7.96
C LEU A 151 7.42 2.85 6.78
N LEU A 152 6.61 2.43 5.82
CA LEU A 152 7.05 1.97 4.53
C LEU A 152 7.16 3.14 3.56
N ALA A 153 8.30 3.23 2.88
CA ALA A 153 8.55 4.29 1.91
C ALA A 153 9.46 3.80 0.77
N PRO A 154 9.48 4.50 -0.36
CA PRO A 154 10.46 4.24 -1.41
C PRO A 154 11.89 4.28 -0.85
N PRO A 155 12.83 3.52 -1.42
CA PRO A 155 14.22 3.44 -0.94
C PRO A 155 14.90 4.81 -0.78
N SER A 156 14.58 5.80 -1.61
CA SER A 156 15.09 7.16 -1.54
C SER A 156 14.66 7.95 -0.29
N GLU A 157 13.70 7.45 0.46
CA GLU A 157 13.16 8.10 1.66
C GLU A 157 13.50 7.37 2.97
N THR A 158 14.20 6.25 2.93
CA THR A 158 14.51 5.43 4.13
C THR A 158 15.31 6.17 5.19
N GLY A 159 16.17 7.14 4.80
CA GLY A 159 16.91 7.99 5.72
C GLY A 159 16.14 9.16 6.35
N LYS A 160 14.83 9.31 6.06
CA LYS A 160 14.05 10.50 6.46
C LYS A 160 13.23 10.31 7.75
N GLY A 161 13.58 9.39 8.62
CA GLY A 161 12.84 9.11 9.86
C GLY A 161 12.58 10.36 10.71
N ASP A 162 13.59 11.20 10.93
CA ASP A 162 13.44 12.46 11.69
C ASP A 162 12.51 13.47 11.00
N THR A 163 12.52 13.50 9.66
CA THR A 163 11.60 14.36 8.88
C THR A 163 10.16 13.89 9.08
N PHE A 164 9.91 12.59 8.97
CA PHE A 164 8.58 12.03 9.24
C PHE A 164 8.15 12.27 10.68
N LYS A 165 9.05 12.08 11.65
CA LYS A 165 8.75 12.35 13.06
C LYS A 165 8.31 13.82 13.26
N LYS A 166 9.01 14.77 12.65
CA LYS A 166 8.63 16.19 12.70
C LYS A 166 7.23 16.42 12.13
N ILE A 167 6.91 15.84 10.96
CA ILE A 167 5.58 15.95 10.35
C ILE A 167 4.51 15.35 11.26
N PHE A 168 4.72 14.15 11.77
CA PHE A 168 3.76 13.44 12.59
C PHE A 168 3.47 14.13 13.93
N THR A 169 4.38 14.96 14.40
CA THR A 169 4.26 15.73 15.66
C THR A 169 3.91 17.20 15.47
N LEU A 170 3.57 17.64 14.25
CA LEU A 170 3.11 19.03 13.98
C LEU A 170 1.87 19.41 14.80
N ALA A 171 0.94 18.48 14.99
CA ALA A 171 -0.21 18.64 15.85
C ALA A 171 0.01 17.90 17.18
N LYS A 172 -0.56 18.41 18.27
CA LYS A 172 -0.54 17.74 19.59
C LYS A 172 -1.59 16.67 19.72
N SER A 173 -2.65 16.74 18.93
CA SER A 173 -3.75 15.78 18.90
C SER A 173 -4.41 15.75 17.55
N VAL A 174 -5.07 14.63 17.25
CA VAL A 174 -6.01 14.48 16.14
C VAL A 174 -7.41 14.68 16.68
N GLU A 175 -8.17 15.61 16.09
CA GLU A 175 -9.60 15.76 16.37
C GLU A 175 -10.39 14.92 15.37
N ILE A 176 -11.10 13.92 15.86
CA ILE A 176 -12.10 13.17 15.11
C ILE A 176 -13.45 13.77 15.41
N VAL A 177 -14.18 14.18 14.39
CA VAL A 177 -15.50 14.83 14.53
C VAL A 177 -16.62 13.81 14.39
N ALA A 178 -16.38 12.77 13.60
CA ALA A 178 -17.33 11.66 13.40
C ALA A 178 -16.57 10.36 13.12
N PRO A 179 -17.14 9.17 13.39
CA PRO A 179 -18.50 8.92 13.92
C PRO A 179 -18.71 9.39 15.36
N GLU A 180 -17.69 9.36 16.20
CA GLU A 180 -17.73 9.85 17.58
C GLU A 180 -16.73 10.98 17.77
N ARG A 181 -17.18 12.08 18.37
CA ARG A 181 -16.28 13.20 18.64
C ARG A 181 -15.26 12.81 19.70
N THR A 182 -13.99 12.79 19.31
CA THR A 182 -12.89 12.45 20.21
C THR A 182 -11.63 13.21 19.82
N SER A 183 -10.78 13.51 20.81
CA SER A 183 -9.43 14.02 20.59
C SER A 183 -8.41 12.98 20.99
N ILE A 184 -7.55 12.59 20.05
CA ILE A 184 -6.53 11.56 20.23
C ILE A 184 -5.17 12.26 20.41
N PRO A 185 -4.54 12.21 21.60
CA PRO A 185 -3.20 12.76 21.78
C PRO A 185 -2.18 12.10 20.85
N ILE A 186 -1.35 12.91 20.19
CA ILE A 186 -0.26 12.42 19.37
C ILE A 186 0.99 12.29 20.24
N LYS A 187 1.37 11.05 20.54
CA LYS A 187 2.60 10.71 21.27
C LYS A 187 3.43 9.77 20.42
N VAL A 188 4.43 10.31 19.74
CA VAL A 188 5.32 9.56 18.86
C VAL A 188 6.67 9.39 19.54
N GLY A 189 7.07 8.14 19.73
CA GLY A 189 8.40 7.73 20.17
C GLY A 189 9.38 7.72 18.98
N ASP A 190 9.81 6.55 18.58
CA ASP A 190 10.72 6.38 17.46
C ASP A 190 9.98 6.24 16.14
N VAL A 191 10.56 6.78 15.05
CA VAL A 191 10.10 6.60 13.67
C VAL A 191 11.19 5.92 12.87
N SER A 192 10.94 4.70 12.45
CA SER A 192 11.79 3.95 11.53
C SER A 192 11.15 3.89 10.14
N VAL A 193 11.99 4.02 9.11
CA VAL A 193 11.53 3.92 7.71
C VAL A 193 12.18 2.70 7.08
N LEU A 194 11.36 1.81 6.54
CA LEU A 194 11.78 0.60 5.85
C LEU A 194 11.43 0.71 4.36
N ALA A 195 12.35 0.30 3.49
CA ALA A 195 12.09 0.28 2.06
C ALA A 195 10.99 -0.73 1.71
N GLU A 196 10.00 -0.30 0.91
CA GLU A 196 8.85 -1.12 0.51
C GLU A 196 9.29 -2.45 -0.10
N GLY A 197 10.13 -2.43 -1.13
CA GLY A 197 10.61 -3.66 -1.77
C GLY A 197 11.38 -4.58 -0.82
N LEU A 198 12.22 -4.04 0.09
CA LEU A 198 12.89 -4.86 1.10
C LEU A 198 11.88 -5.52 2.05
N ALA A 199 10.86 -4.81 2.46
CA ALA A 199 9.81 -5.36 3.31
C ALA A 199 9.06 -6.51 2.62
N GLY A 200 8.68 -6.33 1.35
CA GLY A 200 8.05 -7.38 0.55
C GLY A 200 8.93 -8.60 0.37
N PHE A 201 10.22 -8.41 0.15
CA PHE A 201 11.19 -9.51 0.12
C PHE A 201 11.25 -10.25 1.47
N ILE A 202 11.34 -9.52 2.59
CA ILE A 202 11.32 -10.12 3.94
C ILE A 202 10.07 -10.98 4.13
N ALA A 203 8.89 -10.51 3.74
CA ALA A 203 7.65 -11.27 3.85
C ALA A 203 7.63 -12.53 2.98
N THR A 204 8.30 -12.49 1.83
CA THR A 204 8.38 -13.63 0.92
C THR A 204 9.29 -14.72 1.45
N VAL A 205 10.51 -14.36 1.89
CA VAL A 205 11.56 -15.34 2.17
C VAL A 205 11.69 -15.71 3.65
N PHE A 206 11.10 -14.92 4.56
CA PHE A 206 11.15 -15.18 5.99
C PHE A 206 9.77 -15.43 6.60
N THR A 207 9.73 -16.36 7.55
CA THR A 207 8.57 -16.55 8.42
C THR A 207 8.39 -15.36 9.38
N PRO A 208 7.22 -15.21 10.04
CA PRO A 208 7.04 -14.20 11.09
C PRO A 208 8.03 -14.29 12.27
N ALA A 209 8.69 -15.42 12.45
CA ALA A 209 9.76 -15.61 13.43
C ALA A 209 11.16 -15.31 12.88
N MET A 210 11.27 -14.84 11.64
CA MET A 210 12.50 -14.56 10.91
C MET A 210 13.37 -15.80 10.65
N GLY A 211 12.78 -16.98 10.64
CA GLY A 211 13.41 -18.17 10.06
C GLY A 211 13.22 -18.18 8.54
N THR A 212 14.21 -18.61 7.79
CA THR A 212 14.09 -18.74 6.33
C THR A 212 13.02 -19.75 5.96
N VAL A 213 12.16 -19.42 5.01
CA VAL A 213 11.20 -20.33 4.41
C VAL A 213 11.98 -21.32 3.55
N ALA A 214 11.74 -22.62 3.74
CA ALA A 214 12.54 -23.68 3.11
C ALA A 214 12.66 -23.55 1.58
N ASP A 215 11.57 -23.16 0.92
CA ASP A 215 11.52 -23.03 -0.54
C ASP A 215 12.39 -21.87 -1.08
N TYR A 216 12.88 -20.97 -0.21
CA TYR A 216 13.70 -19.82 -0.56
C TYR A 216 15.11 -19.88 0.07
N ALA A 217 15.49 -21.03 0.64
CA ALA A 217 16.78 -21.18 1.35
C ALA A 217 17.98 -20.80 0.48
N ASP A 218 17.94 -21.17 -0.79
CA ASP A 218 19.02 -20.90 -1.74
C ASP A 218 19.02 -19.45 -2.27
N SER A 219 17.86 -18.79 -2.29
CA SER A 219 17.72 -17.44 -2.86
C SER A 219 17.84 -16.30 -1.84
N VAL A 220 17.79 -16.60 -0.53
CA VAL A 220 17.75 -15.57 0.52
C VAL A 220 18.99 -14.66 0.57
N ASN A 221 20.15 -15.17 0.16
CA ASN A 221 21.43 -14.43 0.14
C ASN A 221 21.83 -13.95 -1.25
N GLU A 222 21.10 -14.34 -2.29
CA GLU A 222 21.41 -13.96 -3.65
C GLU A 222 21.01 -12.50 -3.92
N PRO A 223 21.72 -11.79 -4.82
CA PRO A 223 21.29 -10.48 -5.28
C PRO A 223 19.93 -10.55 -5.99
N ILE A 224 19.01 -9.68 -5.61
CA ILE A 224 17.63 -9.70 -6.10
C ILE A 224 17.16 -8.30 -6.49
N ILE A 225 16.33 -8.24 -7.51
CA ILE A 225 15.54 -7.06 -7.88
C ILE A 225 14.12 -7.28 -7.38
N VAL A 226 13.59 -6.37 -6.58
CA VAL A 226 12.19 -6.36 -6.19
C VAL A 226 11.47 -5.25 -6.93
N LEU A 227 10.44 -5.62 -7.66
CA LEU A 227 9.52 -4.71 -8.35
C LEU A 227 8.20 -4.70 -7.59
N ASP A 228 7.93 -3.61 -6.89
CA ASP A 228 6.62 -3.36 -6.27
C ASP A 228 5.74 -2.59 -7.24
N LEU A 229 4.78 -3.26 -7.85
CA LEU A 229 3.83 -2.68 -8.78
C LEU A 229 2.61 -2.15 -8.02
N GLY A 230 2.68 -0.89 -7.62
CA GLY A 230 1.58 -0.17 -6.99
C GLY A 230 0.48 0.25 -7.97
N ALA A 231 -0.46 1.06 -7.48
CA ALA A 231 -1.52 1.60 -8.34
C ALA A 231 -0.98 2.66 -9.32
N GLY A 232 -0.09 3.55 -8.86
CA GLY A 232 0.43 4.68 -9.65
C GLY A 232 1.88 4.53 -10.07
N THR A 233 2.67 3.74 -9.35
CA THR A 233 4.11 3.60 -9.52
C THR A 233 4.53 2.14 -9.56
N ALA A 234 5.69 1.90 -10.18
CA ALA A 234 6.49 0.69 -10.06
C ALA A 234 7.77 1.06 -9.31
N ASP A 235 7.86 0.62 -8.07
CA ASP A 235 8.99 0.93 -7.20
C ASP A 235 9.98 -0.24 -7.27
N VAL A 236 11.21 0.07 -7.68
CA VAL A 236 12.27 -0.94 -7.87
C VAL A 236 13.29 -0.82 -6.76
N THR A 237 13.52 -1.93 -6.07
CA THR A 237 14.54 -2.03 -5.03
C THR A 237 15.56 -3.09 -5.43
N PHE A 238 16.81 -2.69 -5.58
CA PHE A 238 17.93 -3.60 -5.76
C PHE A 238 18.47 -4.00 -4.40
N ILE A 239 18.59 -5.30 -4.13
CA ILE A 239 19.01 -5.85 -2.83
C ILE A 239 20.23 -6.74 -3.02
N LYS A 240 21.28 -6.52 -2.21
CA LYS A 240 22.43 -7.40 -2.07
C LYS A 240 22.71 -7.64 -0.59
N ASN A 241 22.93 -8.88 -0.20
CA ASN A 241 23.19 -9.26 1.19
C ASN A 241 22.15 -8.66 2.17
N LEU A 242 20.88 -8.75 1.80
CA LEU A 242 19.74 -8.20 2.56
C LEU A 242 19.77 -6.65 2.74
N ASN A 243 20.61 -5.94 2.00
CA ASN A 243 20.68 -4.49 2.05
C ASN A 243 20.21 -3.87 0.73
N PRO A 244 19.33 -2.87 0.76
CA PRO A 244 18.93 -2.17 -0.44
C PRO A 244 20.07 -1.30 -0.98
N ILE A 245 20.29 -1.34 -2.30
CA ILE A 245 21.20 -0.44 -3.01
C ILE A 245 20.41 0.83 -3.32
N THR A 246 20.37 1.77 -2.38
CA THR A 246 19.54 2.98 -2.47
C THR A 246 19.84 3.83 -3.71
N SER A 247 21.11 3.92 -4.12
CA SER A 247 21.51 4.70 -5.30
C SER A 247 21.00 4.16 -6.63
N ALA A 248 20.70 2.85 -6.69
CA ALA A 248 20.17 2.19 -7.88
C ALA A 248 18.65 2.06 -7.82
N SER A 249 18.05 2.08 -6.61
CA SER A 249 16.61 1.94 -6.44
C SER A 249 15.86 3.17 -6.94
N ALA A 250 14.74 2.95 -7.61
CA ALA A 250 14.00 4.00 -8.30
C ALA A 250 12.48 3.76 -8.25
N SER A 251 11.72 4.83 -8.48
CA SER A 251 10.27 4.79 -8.65
C SER A 251 9.93 5.26 -10.06
N TYR A 252 9.20 4.44 -10.81
CA TYR A 252 8.75 4.76 -12.16
C TYR A 252 7.27 5.13 -12.13
N PRO A 253 6.83 6.19 -12.86
CA PRO A 253 5.45 6.65 -12.86
C PRO A 253 4.56 5.77 -13.76
N VAL A 254 4.57 4.46 -13.52
CA VAL A 254 3.81 3.44 -14.24
C VAL A 254 3.34 2.38 -13.25
N GLY A 255 2.06 2.01 -13.30
CA GLY A 255 1.48 1.08 -12.33
C GLY A 255 0.16 0.49 -12.80
N GLY A 256 -0.61 -0.09 -11.87
CA GLY A 256 -1.91 -0.72 -12.17
C GLY A 256 -2.91 0.23 -12.84
N ASN A 257 -2.90 1.51 -12.48
CA ASN A 257 -3.75 2.52 -13.13
C ASN A 257 -3.37 2.74 -14.61
N THR A 258 -2.09 2.61 -14.96
CA THR A 258 -1.62 2.69 -16.35
C THR A 258 -2.18 1.52 -17.15
N ILE A 259 -2.14 0.29 -16.58
CA ILE A 259 -2.74 -0.89 -17.20
C ILE A 259 -4.23 -0.67 -17.46
N ALA A 260 -4.98 -0.23 -16.44
CA ALA A 260 -6.42 0.03 -16.58
C ALA A 260 -6.72 1.09 -17.63
N SER A 261 -5.94 2.17 -17.70
CA SER A 261 -6.10 3.22 -18.70
C SER A 261 -5.83 2.71 -20.13
N LEU A 262 -4.82 1.87 -20.30
CA LEU A 262 -4.54 1.23 -21.59
C LEU A 262 -5.64 0.25 -22.00
N VAL A 263 -6.16 -0.55 -21.07
CA VAL A 263 -7.33 -1.43 -21.32
C VAL A 263 -8.52 -0.61 -21.77
N ALA A 264 -8.86 0.49 -21.09
CA ALA A 264 -9.95 1.38 -21.49
C ALA A 264 -9.73 1.94 -22.92
N LYS A 265 -8.50 2.37 -23.25
CA LYS A 265 -8.11 2.84 -24.58
C LYS A 265 -8.30 1.74 -25.63
N TYR A 266 -7.81 0.53 -25.41
CA TYR A 266 -7.90 -0.56 -26.38
C TYR A 266 -9.33 -1.05 -26.58
N VAL A 267 -10.13 -1.12 -25.49
CA VAL A 267 -11.56 -1.43 -25.56
C VAL A 267 -12.30 -0.37 -26.38
N HIS A 268 -11.97 0.92 -26.17
CA HIS A 268 -12.56 2.00 -26.96
C HIS A 268 -12.20 1.88 -28.46
N GLN A 269 -10.93 1.64 -28.76
CA GLN A 269 -10.45 1.50 -30.14
C GLN A 269 -11.12 0.33 -30.88
N GLU A 270 -11.30 -0.81 -30.21
CA GLU A 270 -11.82 -2.02 -30.87
C GLU A 270 -13.34 -2.08 -30.86
N TYR A 271 -13.99 -1.56 -29.83
CA TYR A 271 -15.45 -1.72 -29.65
C TYR A 271 -16.23 -0.40 -29.63
N GLY A 272 -15.54 0.76 -29.77
CA GLY A 272 -16.17 2.09 -29.70
C GLY A 272 -16.74 2.41 -28.31
N ARG A 273 -16.31 1.68 -27.23
CA ARG A 273 -16.92 1.74 -25.91
C ARG A 273 -16.00 2.40 -24.89
N SER A 274 -16.47 3.44 -24.23
CA SER A 274 -15.78 4.05 -23.09
C SER A 274 -16.03 3.24 -21.81
N LEU A 275 -14.97 3.01 -21.02
CA LEU A 275 -15.03 2.39 -19.70
C LEU A 275 -14.81 3.45 -18.64
N SER A 276 -15.52 3.35 -17.50
CA SER A 276 -15.14 4.05 -16.30
C SER A 276 -13.83 3.45 -15.73
N ARG A 277 -13.19 4.16 -14.80
CA ARG A 277 -11.98 3.67 -14.14
C ARG A 277 -12.22 2.34 -13.42
N GLU A 278 -13.36 2.23 -12.72
CA GLU A 278 -13.75 1.02 -11.99
C GLU A 278 -13.96 -0.15 -12.96
N ALA A 279 -14.67 0.09 -14.06
CA ALA A 279 -14.91 -0.93 -15.09
C ALA A 279 -13.62 -1.38 -15.78
N ALA A 280 -12.68 -0.45 -16.00
CA ALA A 280 -11.37 -0.79 -16.55
C ALA A 280 -10.52 -1.58 -15.56
N THR A 281 -10.55 -1.23 -14.28
CA THR A 281 -9.87 -1.98 -13.21
C THR A 281 -10.47 -3.37 -13.05
N GLU A 282 -11.81 -3.51 -13.07
CA GLU A 282 -12.48 -4.82 -13.08
C GLU A 282 -12.05 -5.64 -14.29
N ALA A 283 -11.96 -5.03 -15.48
CA ALA A 283 -11.51 -5.71 -16.68
C ALA A 283 -10.08 -6.24 -16.58
N VAL A 284 -9.16 -5.48 -15.96
CA VAL A 284 -7.78 -5.94 -15.70
C VAL A 284 -7.77 -7.19 -14.81
N LEU A 285 -8.67 -7.27 -13.84
CA LEU A 285 -8.76 -8.40 -12.90
C LEU A 285 -9.48 -9.61 -13.49
N THR A 286 -10.52 -9.39 -14.29
CA THR A 286 -11.42 -10.47 -14.74
C THR A 286 -11.28 -10.85 -16.20
N GLY A 287 -10.55 -10.08 -17.02
CA GLY A 287 -10.48 -10.24 -18.45
C GLY A 287 -11.79 -9.96 -19.19
N THR A 288 -12.80 -9.41 -18.50
CA THR A 288 -14.13 -9.22 -19.08
C THR A 288 -14.72 -7.84 -18.81
N ILE A 289 -15.60 -7.38 -19.70
CA ILE A 289 -16.41 -6.17 -19.49
C ILE A 289 -17.90 -6.49 -19.58
N ARG A 290 -18.74 -5.75 -18.87
CA ARG A 290 -20.20 -5.84 -19.01
C ARG A 290 -20.64 -5.31 -20.36
N SER A 291 -21.49 -6.05 -21.08
CA SER A 291 -22.13 -5.63 -22.31
C SER A 291 -23.63 -5.96 -22.24
N GLY A 292 -24.42 -5.04 -21.67
CA GLY A 292 -25.80 -5.32 -21.30
C GLY A 292 -25.88 -6.40 -20.23
N ALA A 293 -26.65 -7.45 -20.46
CA ALA A 293 -26.78 -8.62 -19.60
C ALA A 293 -25.64 -9.65 -19.77
N LYS A 294 -24.77 -9.48 -20.74
CA LYS A 294 -23.67 -10.42 -21.07
C LYS A 294 -22.32 -9.85 -20.61
N ARG A 295 -21.35 -10.74 -20.41
CA ARG A 295 -19.93 -10.38 -20.31
C ARG A 295 -19.25 -10.58 -21.67
N LYS A 296 -18.35 -9.66 -22.01
CA LYS A 296 -17.52 -9.72 -23.22
C LYS A 296 -16.09 -9.93 -22.79
N ASP A 297 -15.41 -10.87 -23.42
CA ASP A 297 -13.99 -11.13 -23.23
C ASP A 297 -13.14 -9.97 -23.79
N VAL A 298 -12.18 -9.51 -23.00
CA VAL A 298 -11.18 -8.49 -23.32
C VAL A 298 -9.78 -8.90 -22.89
N SER A 299 -9.53 -10.20 -22.68
CA SER A 299 -8.24 -10.75 -22.24
C SER A 299 -7.10 -10.32 -23.15
N ARG A 300 -7.34 -10.24 -24.46
CA ARG A 300 -6.35 -9.77 -25.44
C ARG A 300 -5.93 -8.31 -25.18
N GLN A 301 -6.89 -7.44 -24.87
CA GLN A 301 -6.62 -6.03 -24.53
C GLN A 301 -5.87 -5.90 -23.20
N VAL A 302 -6.19 -6.75 -22.21
CA VAL A 302 -5.47 -6.81 -20.93
C VAL A 302 -4.03 -7.27 -21.15
N ASN A 303 -3.80 -8.34 -21.91
CA ASN A 303 -2.46 -8.83 -22.22
C ASN A 303 -1.63 -7.77 -23.00
N ALA A 304 -2.23 -7.09 -23.96
CA ALA A 304 -1.57 -6.01 -24.68
C ALA A 304 -1.17 -4.86 -23.74
N ALA A 305 -2.07 -4.45 -22.82
CA ALA A 305 -1.79 -3.40 -21.85
C ALA A 305 -0.69 -3.80 -20.86
N ARG A 306 -0.71 -5.04 -20.37
CA ARG A 306 0.34 -5.59 -19.49
C ARG A 306 1.70 -5.64 -20.18
N ASN A 307 1.74 -6.08 -21.42
CA ASN A 307 2.96 -6.13 -22.23
C ASN A 307 3.54 -4.72 -22.49
N GLU A 308 2.71 -3.70 -22.74
CA GLU A 308 3.18 -2.33 -22.92
C GLU A 308 3.76 -1.76 -21.62
N VAL A 309 3.10 -2.00 -20.48
CA VAL A 309 3.59 -1.60 -19.16
C VAL A 309 4.88 -2.34 -18.80
N ALA A 310 4.95 -3.65 -19.05
CA ALA A 310 6.16 -4.45 -18.86
C ALA A 310 7.33 -3.92 -19.71
N GLY A 311 7.06 -3.51 -20.95
CA GLY A 311 8.05 -2.88 -21.83
C GLY A 311 8.60 -1.57 -21.25
N THR A 312 7.73 -0.73 -20.70
CA THR A 312 8.12 0.53 -20.07
C THR A 312 8.99 0.27 -18.83
N ILE A 313 8.59 -0.66 -17.97
CA ILE A 313 9.35 -1.07 -16.78
C ILE A 313 10.72 -1.61 -17.20
N THR A 314 10.76 -2.49 -18.19
CA THR A 314 11.99 -3.12 -18.70
C THR A 314 12.97 -2.10 -19.28
N ALA A 315 12.47 -1.11 -20.04
CA ALA A 315 13.31 -0.04 -20.57
C ALA A 315 13.94 0.80 -19.45
N ASN A 316 13.18 1.13 -18.42
CA ASN A 316 13.69 1.86 -17.26
C ASN A 316 14.71 1.01 -16.44
N LEU A 317 14.45 -0.28 -16.25
CA LEU A 317 15.38 -1.20 -15.59
C LEU A 317 16.70 -1.29 -16.36
N ARG A 318 16.66 -1.43 -17.69
CA ARG A 318 17.85 -1.42 -18.55
C ARG A 318 18.66 -0.13 -18.36
N GLY A 319 18.01 1.03 -18.39
CA GLY A 319 18.67 2.31 -18.13
C GLY A 319 19.34 2.36 -16.74
N THR A 320 18.71 1.74 -15.73
CA THR A 320 19.28 1.63 -14.38
C THR A 320 20.52 0.72 -14.36
N PHE A 321 20.47 -0.43 -15.05
CA PHE A 321 21.64 -1.31 -15.21
C PHE A 321 22.82 -0.58 -15.84
N GLU A 322 22.58 0.12 -16.95
CA GLU A 322 23.61 0.88 -17.67
C GLU A 322 24.19 2.00 -16.81
N ALA A 323 23.33 2.78 -16.14
CA ALA A 323 23.75 3.90 -15.29
C ALA A 323 24.59 3.46 -14.09
N ASN A 324 24.28 2.31 -13.49
CA ASN A 324 25.01 1.75 -12.35
C ASN A 324 26.12 0.76 -12.77
N ARG A 325 26.28 0.49 -14.06
CA ARG A 325 27.26 -0.47 -14.61
C ARG A 325 27.11 -1.87 -14.04
N PHE A 326 25.88 -2.31 -13.81
CA PHE A 326 25.61 -3.67 -13.37
C PHE A 326 25.91 -4.67 -14.47
N ALA A 327 26.55 -5.80 -14.10
CA ALA A 327 26.74 -6.91 -15.01
C ALA A 327 25.39 -7.59 -15.33
N PRO A 328 25.22 -8.19 -16.53
CA PRO A 328 23.99 -8.90 -16.90
C PRO A 328 23.59 -10.04 -15.95
N ASP A 329 24.56 -10.67 -15.31
CA ASP A 329 24.44 -11.79 -14.36
C ASP A 329 24.54 -11.34 -12.89
N GLU A 330 24.51 -10.03 -12.63
CA GLU A 330 24.71 -9.49 -11.27
C GLU A 330 23.55 -9.78 -10.31
N PHE A 331 22.34 -9.98 -10.84
CA PHE A 331 21.13 -10.28 -10.07
C PHE A 331 20.54 -11.60 -10.52
N ALA A 332 20.39 -12.53 -9.56
CA ALA A 332 19.88 -13.88 -9.82
C ALA A 332 18.34 -13.87 -9.98
N TYR A 333 17.64 -13.03 -9.22
CA TYR A 333 16.18 -13.08 -9.14
C TYR A 333 15.51 -11.74 -9.38
N LEU A 334 14.29 -11.81 -9.94
CA LEU A 334 13.30 -10.73 -9.97
C LEU A 334 12.07 -11.18 -9.18
N LEU A 335 11.75 -10.46 -8.12
CA LEU A 335 10.50 -10.62 -7.35
C LEU A 335 9.52 -9.52 -7.75
N VAL A 336 8.29 -9.89 -8.14
CA VAL A 336 7.24 -8.93 -8.50
C VAL A 336 6.11 -9.03 -7.48
N ILE A 337 5.83 -7.92 -6.81
CA ILE A 337 4.85 -7.79 -5.74
C ILE A 337 3.92 -6.59 -5.98
N GLY A 338 3.04 -6.31 -5.03
CA GLY A 338 2.13 -5.16 -5.07
C GLY A 338 0.77 -5.46 -5.70
N GLY A 339 -0.17 -4.55 -5.52
CA GLY A 339 -1.55 -4.71 -5.97
C GLY A 339 -1.72 -4.81 -7.49
N GLY A 340 -0.81 -4.19 -8.26
CA GLY A 340 -0.80 -4.27 -9.71
C GLY A 340 -0.28 -5.61 -10.27
N ALA A 341 0.38 -6.41 -9.43
CA ALA A 341 0.94 -7.72 -9.79
C ALA A 341 -0.03 -8.89 -9.53
N ILE A 342 -1.23 -8.62 -9.02
CA ILE A 342 -2.22 -9.66 -8.69
C ILE A 342 -2.52 -10.51 -9.91
N LYS A 343 -2.35 -11.82 -9.75
CA LYS A 343 -2.80 -12.79 -10.74
C LYS A 343 -4.31 -12.70 -10.87
N THR A 344 -4.80 -12.77 -12.10
CA THR A 344 -6.24 -12.78 -12.35
C THR A 344 -6.82 -14.08 -11.85
N GLU A 345 -7.82 -14.02 -10.97
CA GLU A 345 -8.69 -15.16 -10.73
C GLU A 345 -9.59 -15.28 -11.97
N GLN A 346 -9.49 -16.39 -12.68
CA GLN A 346 -10.47 -16.73 -13.71
C GLN A 346 -11.82 -16.92 -13.01
N THR A 347 -12.64 -15.88 -12.98
CA THR A 347 -14.06 -16.08 -12.69
C THR A 347 -14.65 -16.86 -13.87
N ASP A 348 -15.58 -17.80 -13.58
CA ASP A 348 -16.30 -18.67 -14.52
C ASP A 348 -16.88 -17.93 -15.75
N ALA A 349 -16.04 -17.37 -16.57
CA ALA A 349 -16.38 -16.81 -17.87
C ALA A 349 -16.35 -17.96 -18.87
N THR A 350 -17.51 -18.40 -19.29
CA THR A 350 -17.85 -19.34 -20.37
C THR A 350 -16.72 -20.28 -20.79
N PRO A 351 -16.78 -21.58 -20.47
CA PRO A 351 -15.73 -22.53 -20.78
C PRO A 351 -15.45 -22.54 -22.28
N GLY A 352 -14.23 -22.20 -22.69
CA GLY A 352 -13.73 -22.64 -23.96
C GLY A 352 -13.07 -21.67 -24.92
N LYS A 353 -12.97 -20.35 -24.66
CA LYS A 353 -12.34 -19.42 -25.62
C LYS A 353 -11.66 -18.17 -25.05
N ALA A 354 -11.52 -18.02 -23.72
CA ALA A 354 -10.72 -16.92 -23.19
C ALA A 354 -9.22 -17.24 -23.41
N GLU A 355 -8.52 -16.35 -24.09
CA GLU A 355 -7.06 -16.38 -24.14
C GLU A 355 -6.54 -16.29 -22.71
N GLU A 356 -5.62 -17.16 -22.33
CA GLU A 356 -5.07 -17.15 -20.96
C GLU A 356 -4.38 -15.81 -20.68
N MET A 357 -4.78 -15.14 -19.59
CA MET A 357 -4.19 -13.85 -19.24
C MET A 357 -2.82 -14.07 -18.61
N GLU A 358 -1.77 -13.62 -19.30
CA GLU A 358 -0.40 -13.69 -18.81
C GLU A 358 -0.22 -12.78 -17.58
N PRO A 359 0.29 -13.29 -16.44
CA PRO A 359 0.67 -12.46 -15.31
C PRO A 359 1.73 -11.42 -15.72
N ILE A 360 1.59 -10.18 -15.22
CA ILE A 360 2.55 -9.12 -15.56
C ILE A 360 3.98 -9.47 -15.12
N ALA A 361 4.15 -10.24 -14.05
CA ALA A 361 5.45 -10.70 -13.59
C ALA A 361 6.20 -11.53 -14.65
N GLU A 362 5.48 -12.41 -15.36
CA GLU A 362 6.03 -13.23 -16.43
C GLU A 362 6.39 -12.38 -17.65
N SER A 363 5.53 -11.42 -18.01
CA SER A 363 5.82 -10.45 -19.08
C SER A 363 7.07 -9.63 -18.77
N VAL A 364 7.23 -9.15 -17.54
CA VAL A 364 8.41 -8.36 -17.14
C VAL A 364 9.67 -9.21 -17.21
N VAL A 365 9.70 -10.40 -16.56
CA VAL A 365 10.90 -11.23 -16.54
C VAL A 365 11.31 -11.68 -17.94
N ARG A 366 10.35 -12.05 -18.79
CA ARG A 366 10.62 -12.42 -20.20
C ARG A 366 11.32 -11.28 -20.94
N GLN A 367 10.91 -10.05 -20.74
CA GLN A 367 11.51 -8.89 -21.39
C GLN A 367 12.86 -8.51 -20.77
N VAL A 368 13.02 -8.59 -19.43
CA VAL A 368 14.27 -8.32 -18.73
C VAL A 368 15.38 -9.26 -19.16
N ARG A 369 15.07 -10.51 -19.49
CA ARG A 369 16.03 -11.48 -20.04
C ARG A 369 16.71 -11.04 -21.33
N SER A 370 16.22 -10.02 -22.00
CA SER A 370 16.90 -9.44 -23.18
C SER A 370 18.23 -8.76 -22.84
N PHE A 371 18.48 -8.39 -21.57
CA PHE A 371 19.74 -7.78 -21.12
C PHE A 371 20.28 -8.42 -19.82
N ALA A 372 19.48 -9.18 -19.10
CA ALA A 372 19.87 -10.00 -17.96
C ALA A 372 19.34 -11.44 -18.19
N PRO A 373 20.04 -12.23 -19.04
CA PRO A 373 19.49 -13.48 -19.58
C PRO A 373 19.26 -14.56 -18.51
N ASP A 374 20.06 -14.57 -17.46
CA ASP A 374 20.04 -15.58 -16.41
C ASP A 374 19.09 -15.24 -15.24
N ILE A 375 18.41 -14.09 -15.29
CA ILE A 375 17.50 -13.68 -14.21
C ILE A 375 16.29 -14.60 -14.16
N GLU A 376 15.96 -15.07 -12.97
CA GLU A 376 14.80 -15.92 -12.72
C GLU A 376 13.69 -15.16 -11.99
N LEU A 377 12.43 -15.54 -12.27
CA LEU A 377 11.31 -15.05 -11.49
C LEU A 377 11.29 -15.77 -10.13
N LEU A 378 11.44 -15.01 -9.03
CA LEU A 378 11.23 -15.57 -7.69
C LEU A 378 9.71 -15.69 -7.47
N PRO A 379 9.19 -16.92 -7.38
CA PRO A 379 7.75 -17.09 -7.24
C PRO A 379 7.27 -16.65 -5.85
N VAL A 380 6.09 -16.05 -5.77
CA VAL A 380 5.39 -15.88 -4.50
C VAL A 380 4.44 -17.05 -4.31
N LYS A 381 4.43 -17.65 -3.11
CA LYS A 381 3.55 -18.80 -2.81
C LYS A 381 2.09 -18.46 -3.04
N ASP A 382 1.34 -19.44 -3.53
CA ASP A 382 -0.12 -19.29 -3.68
C ASP A 382 -0.78 -19.03 -2.33
N GLY A 383 -1.83 -18.22 -2.37
CA GLY A 383 -2.57 -17.78 -1.17
C GLY A 383 -1.97 -16.58 -0.42
N ILE A 384 -0.78 -16.10 -0.80
CA ILE A 384 -0.22 -14.88 -0.25
C ILE A 384 -0.89 -13.66 -0.93
N ASN A 385 -1.35 -12.72 -0.12
CA ASN A 385 -1.93 -11.48 -0.61
C ASN A 385 -0.82 -10.48 -1.01
N LEU A 386 -0.55 -10.36 -2.30
CA LEU A 386 0.47 -9.43 -2.82
C LEU A 386 0.25 -7.97 -2.41
N ARG A 387 -1.00 -7.56 -2.12
CA ARG A 387 -1.33 -6.18 -1.67
C ARG A 387 -0.85 -5.89 -0.25
N THR A 388 -0.68 -6.91 0.59
CA THR A 388 -0.29 -6.75 2.00
C THR A 388 1.15 -7.15 2.28
N LEU A 389 1.86 -7.65 1.28
CA LEU A 389 3.17 -8.27 1.47
C LEU A 389 4.19 -7.32 2.12
N ASN A 390 4.24 -6.07 1.68
CA ASN A 390 5.15 -5.07 2.26
C ASN A 390 4.87 -4.82 3.75
N ILE A 391 3.62 -4.62 4.13
CA ILE A 391 3.28 -4.37 5.54
C ILE A 391 3.47 -5.62 6.40
N GLU A 392 3.25 -6.80 5.86
CA GLU A 392 3.54 -8.07 6.55
C GLU A 392 5.03 -8.24 6.82
N GLY A 393 5.89 -7.91 5.84
CA GLY A 393 7.34 -7.91 6.03
C GLY A 393 7.81 -6.88 7.06
N ALA A 394 7.24 -5.69 7.02
CA ALA A 394 7.51 -4.66 8.03
C ALA A 394 7.08 -5.11 9.45
N MET A 395 5.95 -5.82 9.57
CA MET A 395 5.51 -6.41 10.82
C MET A 395 6.47 -7.51 11.31
N ASN A 396 6.96 -8.36 10.42
CA ASN A 396 7.94 -9.40 10.76
C ASN A 396 9.24 -8.77 11.25
N PHE A 397 9.73 -7.76 10.53
CA PHE A 397 10.92 -6.99 10.94
C PHE A 397 10.72 -6.31 12.30
N ALA A 398 9.58 -5.67 12.53
CA ALA A 398 9.26 -5.01 13.79
C ALA A 398 9.24 -5.99 14.99
N ARG A 399 8.63 -7.16 14.82
CA ARG A 399 8.63 -8.23 15.85
C ARG A 399 10.05 -8.70 16.19
N PHE A 400 10.87 -8.88 15.16
CA PHE A 400 12.26 -9.30 15.34
C PHE A 400 13.07 -8.25 16.11
N ALA A 401 12.93 -6.98 15.74
CA ALA A 401 13.59 -5.86 16.43
C ALA A 401 13.19 -5.77 17.91
N GLU A 402 11.88 -5.88 18.21
CA GLU A 402 11.41 -5.87 19.62
C GLU A 402 11.93 -7.04 20.45
N LYS A 403 12.04 -8.23 19.85
CA LYS A 403 12.57 -9.41 20.52
C LYS A 403 14.05 -9.26 20.87
N ASN A 404 14.83 -8.62 20.00
CA ASN A 404 16.26 -8.42 20.22
C ASN A 404 16.55 -7.26 21.17
N ALA A 405 15.73 -6.22 21.20
CA ALA A 405 15.85 -5.11 22.14
C ALA A 405 15.59 -5.51 23.61
N LYS A 406 14.96 -6.67 23.85
CA LYS A 406 14.67 -7.21 25.18
C LYS A 406 15.73 -8.22 25.69
N LYS A 407 16.71 -8.55 24.85
CA LYS A 407 17.89 -9.37 25.23
C LYS A 407 19.06 -8.50 25.62
#